data_a4ad214ef1334663483583423d1f4af0
#
_entry.id   a4ad214ef1334663483583423d1f4af0
#
_cell.length_a   1.000
_cell.length_b   1.000
_cell.length_c   1.000
_cell.angle_alpha   90.00
_cell.angle_beta   90.00
_cell.angle_gamma   90.00
#
_symmetry.space_group_name_H-M   'P 1'
#
loop_
_entity.id
_entity.type
_entity.pdbx_description
1 polymer ?
#
loop_
_entity_poly.entity_id
_entity_poly.type
_entity_poly.pdbx_seq_one_letter_code
_entity_poly.pdbx_strand_id
1 'polypeptide(L)'
;MLALKLTLVPSFLLMVSMTGKWWGPACAGWLAGLPVVAGPILYLLVLAHGPQFGAHAATLSLAAILASEAFNFGYAWTCRAARWPGALAAGLAVWLVCAFALSRLPASPASAAACALAAVAFGNACLPRSAAHAAGAPLTRRDLAGRMLAGALLTWLVTTLSGRLGPAWSGLLAVFPLMGIVLSVSSQRAHGPAFVIALLRGMVAGRFSFGAFCLLLSIALPRVPTLMAFATASGAALLVQGLTRRMASAATAAPAAPPAPLTRDGPQGATD
;
A
#
# COMPACT_ATOMS: atom_id res chain seq x y z
N MET A 1 6.80 20.43 -9.70
CA MET A 1 6.18 19.50 -8.74
C MET A 1 4.88 18.86 -9.26
N LEU A 2 3.86 19.64 -9.66
CA LEU A 2 2.58 19.08 -10.13
C LEU A 2 2.75 18.21 -11.39
N ALA A 3 3.48 18.70 -12.40
CA ALA A 3 3.72 17.96 -13.64
C ALA A 3 4.36 16.58 -13.38
N LEU A 4 5.35 16.50 -12.48
CA LEU A 4 5.98 15.25 -12.11
C LEU A 4 4.98 14.27 -11.44
N LYS A 5 4.12 14.75 -10.53
CA LYS A 5 3.10 13.91 -9.90
C LYS A 5 2.07 13.41 -10.93
N LEU A 6 1.68 14.28 -11.87
CA LEU A 6 0.73 13.96 -12.94
C LEU A 6 1.27 12.95 -13.97
N THR A 7 2.58 12.81 -14.09
CA THR A 7 3.20 11.79 -14.96
C THR A 7 3.54 10.51 -14.18
N LEU A 8 4.16 10.62 -12.99
CA LEU A 8 4.59 9.47 -12.18
C LEU A 8 3.42 8.62 -11.70
N VAL A 9 2.34 9.25 -11.19
CA VAL A 9 1.21 8.51 -10.62
C VAL A 9 0.50 7.66 -11.67
N PRO A 10 0.08 8.19 -12.84
CA PRO A 10 -0.52 7.36 -13.89
C PRO A 10 0.42 6.28 -14.43
N SER A 11 1.71 6.59 -14.64
CA SER A 11 2.70 5.62 -15.13
C SER A 11 2.88 4.47 -14.12
N PHE A 12 2.92 4.78 -12.84
CA PHE A 12 3.02 3.76 -11.80
C PHE A 12 1.74 2.92 -11.67
N LEU A 13 0.56 3.54 -11.80
CA LEU A 13 -0.72 2.84 -11.87
C LEU A 13 -0.78 1.89 -13.07
N LEU A 14 -0.24 2.30 -14.23
CA LEU A 14 -0.11 1.44 -15.40
C LEU A 14 0.78 0.23 -15.09
N MET A 15 1.96 0.45 -14.53
CA MET A 15 2.91 -0.61 -14.17
C MET A 15 2.31 -1.60 -13.17
N VAL A 16 1.68 -1.13 -12.11
CA VAL A 16 1.01 -1.96 -11.10
C VAL A 16 -0.16 -2.75 -11.71
N SER A 17 -0.92 -2.13 -12.61
CA SER A 17 -2.04 -2.79 -13.29
C SER A 17 -1.56 -3.90 -14.23
N MET A 18 -0.46 -3.69 -14.95
CA MET A 18 0.15 -4.73 -15.80
C MET A 18 0.71 -5.88 -14.96
N THR A 19 1.34 -5.57 -13.83
CA THR A 19 1.80 -6.58 -12.86
C THR A 19 0.65 -7.44 -12.35
N GLY A 20 -0.49 -6.81 -12.04
CA GLY A 20 -1.70 -7.53 -11.62
C GLY A 20 -2.26 -8.46 -12.69
N LYS A 21 -2.14 -8.08 -13.96
CA LYS A 21 -2.54 -8.91 -15.10
C LYS A 21 -1.64 -10.13 -15.28
N TRP A 22 -0.32 -9.97 -15.12
CA TRP A 22 0.66 -11.03 -15.43
C TRP A 22 0.94 -11.93 -14.22
N TRP A 23 1.00 -11.37 -13.02
CA TRP A 23 1.44 -12.07 -11.80
C TRP A 23 0.40 -12.06 -10.67
N GLY A 24 -0.79 -11.54 -10.94
CA GLY A 24 -1.90 -11.54 -10.00
C GLY A 24 -1.94 -10.37 -9.03
N PRO A 25 -3.07 -10.26 -8.27
CA PRO A 25 -3.37 -9.08 -7.45
C PRO A 25 -2.40 -8.88 -6.27
N ALA A 26 -1.94 -9.96 -5.66
CA ALA A 26 -0.99 -9.88 -4.54
C ALA A 26 0.36 -9.28 -4.97
N CYS A 27 0.87 -9.67 -6.17
CA CYS A 27 2.09 -9.09 -6.74
C CYS A 27 1.91 -7.62 -7.11
N ALA A 28 0.75 -7.25 -7.66
CA ALA A 28 0.43 -5.85 -7.95
C ALA A 28 0.41 -5.00 -6.67
N GLY A 29 -0.25 -5.50 -5.62
CA GLY A 29 -0.27 -4.83 -4.32
C GLY A 29 1.13 -4.70 -3.71
N TRP A 30 1.92 -5.76 -3.74
CA TRP A 30 3.29 -5.76 -3.25
C TRP A 30 4.17 -4.73 -3.99
N LEU A 31 4.05 -4.64 -5.32
CA LEU A 31 4.75 -3.64 -6.12
C LEU A 31 4.28 -2.21 -5.80
N ALA A 32 2.98 -2.03 -5.53
CA ALA A 32 2.41 -0.73 -5.15
C ALA A 32 2.96 -0.18 -3.82
N GLY A 33 3.59 -1.03 -3.02
CA GLY A 33 4.29 -0.65 -1.79
C GLY A 33 5.67 -0.02 -2.00
N LEU A 34 6.25 -0.07 -3.21
CA LEU A 34 7.54 0.57 -3.50
C LEU A 34 7.46 2.11 -3.47
N PRO A 35 8.55 2.80 -3.04
CA PRO A 35 8.60 4.26 -2.97
C PRO A 35 8.81 4.94 -4.35
N VAL A 36 8.30 4.35 -5.43
CA VAL A 36 8.52 4.83 -6.82
C VAL A 36 7.94 6.23 -7.04
N VAL A 37 6.83 6.55 -6.41
CA VAL A 37 6.22 7.88 -6.49
C VAL A 37 6.77 8.80 -5.41
N ALA A 38 6.89 8.30 -4.18
CA ALA A 38 7.31 9.12 -3.03
C ALA A 38 8.80 9.50 -3.11
N GLY A 39 9.67 8.61 -3.60
CA GLY A 39 11.10 8.86 -3.70
C GLY A 39 11.44 10.14 -4.50
N PRO A 40 11.05 10.24 -5.77
CA PRO A 40 11.26 11.45 -6.56
C PRO A 40 10.62 12.71 -5.96
N ILE A 41 9.44 12.59 -5.34
CA ILE A 41 8.77 13.73 -4.71
C ILE A 41 9.59 14.21 -3.50
N LEU A 42 10.06 13.29 -2.64
CA LEU A 42 10.91 13.63 -1.50
C LEU A 42 12.25 14.22 -1.95
N TYR A 43 12.84 13.70 -3.04
CA TYR A 43 14.07 14.24 -3.60
C TYR A 43 13.91 15.72 -4.02
N LEU A 44 12.84 16.05 -4.74
CA LEU A 44 12.54 17.42 -5.13
C LEU A 44 12.23 18.32 -3.93
N LEU A 45 11.59 17.79 -2.88
CA LEU A 45 11.37 18.53 -1.64
C LEU A 45 12.70 18.88 -0.95
N VAL A 46 13.65 17.95 -0.93
CA VAL A 46 15.00 18.21 -0.41
C VAL A 46 15.72 19.28 -1.22
N LEU A 47 15.64 19.23 -2.55
CA LEU A 47 16.24 20.26 -3.41
C LEU A 47 15.61 21.65 -3.21
N ALA A 48 14.31 21.71 -2.94
CA ALA A 48 13.58 22.97 -2.76
C ALA A 48 13.70 23.56 -1.35
N HIS A 49 13.77 22.72 -0.31
CA HIS A 49 13.63 23.14 1.09
C HIS A 49 14.76 22.66 2.01
N GLY A 50 15.73 21.94 1.46
CA GLY A 50 16.89 21.44 2.18
C GLY A 50 16.68 20.07 2.87
N PRO A 51 17.78 19.45 3.35
CA PRO A 51 17.78 18.09 3.87
C PRO A 51 17.01 17.92 5.18
N GLN A 52 16.98 18.92 6.06
CA GLN A 52 16.20 18.87 7.30
C GLN A 52 14.69 18.75 7.03
N PHE A 53 14.19 19.56 6.10
CA PHE A 53 12.79 19.48 5.66
C PHE A 53 12.48 18.10 5.06
N GLY A 54 13.38 17.59 4.21
CA GLY A 54 13.24 16.27 3.62
C GLY A 54 13.20 15.14 4.65
N ALA A 55 14.05 15.21 5.68
CA ALA A 55 14.06 14.25 6.79
C ALA A 55 12.74 14.25 7.57
N HIS A 56 12.20 15.44 7.85
CA HIS A 56 10.89 15.56 8.50
C HIS A 56 9.76 15.01 7.61
N ALA A 57 9.78 15.34 6.32
CA ALA A 57 8.81 14.82 5.36
C ALA A 57 8.88 13.28 5.23
N ALA A 58 10.09 12.69 5.28
CA ALA A 58 10.27 11.23 5.29
C ALA A 58 9.70 10.60 6.57
N THR A 59 9.92 11.24 7.73
CA THR A 59 9.34 10.80 9.02
C THR A 59 7.81 10.81 8.99
N LEU A 60 7.21 11.86 8.48
CA LEU A 60 5.75 11.95 8.31
C LEU A 60 5.23 10.89 7.33
N SER A 61 5.95 10.64 6.24
CA SER A 61 5.60 9.59 5.27
C SER A 61 5.66 8.19 5.89
N LEU A 62 6.60 7.97 6.81
CA LEU A 62 6.69 6.72 7.56
C LEU A 62 5.50 6.53 8.50
N ALA A 63 5.13 7.55 9.27
CA ALA A 63 3.97 7.52 10.14
C ALA A 63 2.66 7.35 9.36
N ALA A 64 2.59 7.91 8.14
CA ALA A 64 1.44 7.83 7.24
C ALA A 64 1.10 6.40 6.77
N ILE A 65 2.02 5.45 6.93
CA ILE A 65 1.73 4.03 6.68
C ILE A 65 0.54 3.58 7.51
N LEU A 66 0.43 4.01 8.78
CA LEU A 66 -0.68 3.65 9.66
C LEU A 66 -2.03 4.13 9.10
N ALA A 67 -2.11 5.38 8.65
CA ALA A 67 -3.34 5.89 8.05
C ALA A 67 -3.68 5.17 6.73
N SER A 68 -2.67 4.83 5.92
CA SER A 68 -2.88 4.07 4.69
C SER A 68 -3.40 2.65 4.96
N GLU A 69 -2.89 1.98 5.99
CA GLU A 69 -3.37 0.65 6.38
C GLU A 69 -4.75 0.71 7.04
N ALA A 70 -5.08 1.79 7.74
CA ALA A 70 -6.41 2.06 8.25
C ALA A 70 -7.45 2.16 7.10
N PHE A 71 -7.10 2.84 6.01
CA PHE A 71 -7.91 2.83 4.78
C PHE A 71 -8.08 1.42 4.21
N ASN A 72 -6.98 0.69 4.06
CA ASN A 72 -6.99 -0.67 3.53
C ASN A 72 -7.89 -1.60 4.36
N PHE A 73 -7.82 -1.49 5.67
CA PHE A 73 -8.66 -2.24 6.60
C PHE A 73 -10.16 -1.90 6.41
N GLY A 74 -10.53 -0.63 6.49
CA GLY A 74 -11.92 -0.20 6.34
C GLY A 74 -12.49 -0.61 4.99
N TYR A 75 -11.73 -0.45 3.91
CA TYR A 75 -12.13 -0.86 2.57
C TYR A 75 -12.29 -2.38 2.44
N ALA A 76 -11.28 -3.16 2.89
CA ALA A 76 -11.27 -4.62 2.74
C ALA A 76 -12.41 -5.33 3.48
N TRP A 77 -12.78 -4.84 4.66
CA TRP A 77 -13.89 -5.40 5.41
C TRP A 77 -15.24 -5.05 4.82
N THR A 78 -15.41 -3.81 4.37
CA THR A 78 -16.70 -3.32 3.85
C THR A 78 -16.96 -3.80 2.41
N CYS A 79 -15.94 -3.96 1.58
CA CYS A 79 -16.12 -4.40 0.19
C CYS A 79 -16.70 -5.82 0.06
N ARG A 80 -16.71 -6.61 1.14
CA ARG A 80 -17.30 -7.97 1.20
C ARG A 80 -18.83 -7.95 1.14
N ALA A 81 -19.44 -6.92 1.71
CA ALA A 81 -20.89 -6.79 1.82
C ALA A 81 -21.45 -5.58 1.04
N ALA A 82 -20.61 -4.58 0.76
CA ALA A 82 -21.04 -3.34 0.11
C ALA A 82 -20.41 -3.16 -1.28
N ARG A 83 -21.12 -2.39 -2.12
CA ARG A 83 -20.59 -1.93 -3.41
C ARG A 83 -19.44 -0.94 -3.17
N TRP A 84 -18.64 -0.68 -4.21
CA TRP A 84 -17.44 0.17 -4.12
C TRP A 84 -17.68 1.56 -3.47
N PRO A 85 -18.82 2.26 -3.61
CA PRO A 85 -18.99 3.56 -2.96
C PRO A 85 -19.05 3.44 -1.43
N GLY A 86 -19.76 2.42 -0.91
CA GLY A 86 -19.81 2.15 0.53
C GLY A 86 -18.46 1.72 1.10
N ALA A 87 -17.72 0.87 0.39
CA ALA A 87 -16.38 0.46 0.77
C ALA A 87 -15.40 1.64 0.77
N LEU A 88 -15.51 2.54 -0.23
CA LEU A 88 -14.72 3.76 -0.30
C LEU A 88 -15.02 4.70 0.86
N ALA A 89 -16.28 4.93 1.15
CA ALA A 89 -16.71 5.80 2.26
C ALA A 89 -16.19 5.27 3.61
N ALA A 90 -16.31 3.97 3.87
CA ALA A 90 -15.79 3.34 5.08
C ALA A 90 -14.25 3.45 5.17
N GLY A 91 -13.54 3.15 4.08
CA GLY A 91 -12.08 3.28 4.03
C GLY A 91 -11.62 4.72 4.30
N LEU A 92 -12.27 5.71 3.68
CA LEU A 92 -11.98 7.12 3.89
C LEU A 92 -12.31 7.60 5.31
N ALA A 93 -13.40 7.13 5.90
CA ALA A 93 -13.76 7.48 7.28
C ALA A 93 -12.70 6.98 8.27
N VAL A 94 -12.27 5.72 8.15
CA VAL A 94 -11.23 5.14 9.03
C VAL A 94 -9.88 5.82 8.79
N TRP A 95 -9.53 6.10 7.52
CA TRP A 95 -8.34 6.88 7.19
C TRP A 95 -8.37 8.27 7.83
N LEU A 96 -9.47 9.00 7.74
CA LEU A 96 -9.60 10.36 8.25
C LEU A 96 -9.41 10.40 9.78
N VAL A 97 -10.03 9.46 10.51
CA VAL A 97 -9.88 9.34 11.97
C VAL A 97 -8.41 9.07 12.32
N CYS A 98 -7.78 8.12 11.63
CA CYS A 98 -6.39 7.77 11.86
C CYS A 98 -5.42 8.92 11.50
N ALA A 99 -5.61 9.57 10.36
CA ALA A 99 -4.80 10.70 9.92
C ALA A 99 -4.93 11.90 10.87
N PHE A 100 -6.15 12.17 11.37
CA PHE A 100 -6.38 13.19 12.38
C PHE A 100 -5.69 12.86 13.70
N ALA A 101 -5.75 11.61 14.17
CA ALA A 101 -5.05 11.17 15.38
C ALA A 101 -3.52 11.33 15.21
N LEU A 102 -2.96 10.93 14.05
CA LEU A 102 -1.54 11.10 13.75
C LEU A 102 -1.09 12.57 13.73
N SER A 103 -1.96 13.48 13.28
CA SER A 103 -1.64 14.92 13.26
C SER A 103 -1.47 15.54 14.65
N ARG A 104 -1.92 14.85 15.69
CA ARG A 104 -1.80 15.27 17.11
C ARG A 104 -0.56 14.69 17.81
N LEU A 105 0.13 13.73 17.18
CA LEU A 105 1.30 13.09 17.77
C LEU A 105 2.59 13.78 17.34
N PRO A 106 3.59 13.93 18.23
CA PRO A 106 4.89 14.43 17.86
C PRO A 106 5.59 13.44 16.92
N ALA A 107 5.97 13.93 15.72
CA ALA A 107 6.63 13.10 14.73
C ALA A 107 8.13 12.96 15.05
N SER A 108 8.53 11.81 15.58
CA SER A 108 9.93 11.39 15.65
C SER A 108 10.18 10.16 14.76
N PRO A 109 11.40 9.93 14.25
CA PRO A 109 11.70 8.71 13.47
C PRO A 109 11.36 7.42 14.22
N ALA A 110 11.56 7.38 15.53
CA ALA A 110 11.26 6.21 16.36
C ALA A 110 9.76 5.97 16.51
N SER A 111 8.97 7.02 16.84
CA SER A 111 7.51 6.90 16.93
C SER A 111 6.88 6.57 15.59
N ALA A 112 7.37 7.15 14.50
CA ALA A 112 6.91 6.85 13.14
C ALA A 112 7.22 5.40 12.74
N ALA A 113 8.41 4.88 13.08
CA ALA A 113 8.76 3.49 12.85
C ALA A 113 7.88 2.53 13.66
N ALA A 114 7.62 2.84 14.93
CA ALA A 114 6.71 2.05 15.77
C ALA A 114 5.29 2.02 15.18
N CYS A 115 4.77 3.17 14.74
CA CYS A 115 3.46 3.26 14.07
C CYS A 115 3.44 2.43 12.78
N ALA A 116 4.50 2.49 11.96
CA ALA A 116 4.59 1.73 10.72
C ALA A 116 4.63 0.22 10.97
N LEU A 117 5.42 -0.24 11.95
CA LEU A 117 5.49 -1.65 12.32
C LEU A 117 4.15 -2.15 12.87
N ALA A 118 3.52 -1.38 13.77
CA ALA A 118 2.19 -1.70 14.30
C ALA A 118 1.15 -1.79 13.17
N ALA A 119 1.18 -0.86 12.21
CA ALA A 119 0.28 -0.85 11.06
C ALA A 119 0.43 -2.10 10.19
N VAL A 120 1.67 -2.50 9.89
CA VAL A 120 1.95 -3.68 9.08
C VAL A 120 1.58 -4.97 9.82
N ALA A 121 1.88 -5.05 11.12
CA ALA A 121 1.48 -6.18 11.96
C ALA A 121 -0.06 -6.31 12.03
N PHE A 122 -0.76 -5.20 12.27
CA PHE A 122 -2.22 -5.14 12.27
C PHE A 122 -2.80 -5.51 10.90
N GLY A 123 -2.26 -4.97 9.81
CA GLY A 123 -2.69 -5.29 8.44
C GLY A 123 -2.54 -6.78 8.14
N ASN A 124 -1.41 -7.39 8.49
CA ASN A 124 -1.20 -8.84 8.30
C ASN A 124 -2.17 -9.70 9.12
N ALA A 125 -2.45 -9.31 10.36
CA ALA A 125 -3.31 -10.06 11.27
C ALA A 125 -4.81 -9.88 10.95
N CYS A 126 -5.24 -8.64 10.70
CA CYS A 126 -6.65 -8.25 10.69
C CYS A 126 -7.27 -8.13 9.31
N LEU A 127 -6.49 -8.06 8.21
CA LEU A 127 -7.09 -8.06 6.88
C LEU A 127 -7.69 -9.44 6.54
N PRO A 128 -8.91 -9.46 5.95
CA PRO A 128 -9.56 -10.71 5.58
C PRO A 128 -8.67 -11.51 4.61
N ARG A 129 -8.70 -12.84 4.73
CA ARG A 129 -8.03 -13.76 3.81
C ARG A 129 -8.99 -14.07 2.67
N SER A 130 -8.49 -14.04 1.44
CA SER A 130 -9.24 -14.46 0.26
C SER A 130 -8.69 -15.79 -0.22
N ALA A 131 -9.54 -16.80 -0.28
CA ALA A 131 -9.19 -18.14 -0.80
C ALA A 131 -9.12 -18.16 -2.35
N ALA A 132 -9.51 -17.10 -3.01
CA ALA A 132 -9.59 -17.08 -4.46
C ALA A 132 -8.20 -16.93 -5.09
N HIS A 133 -7.80 -17.92 -5.87
CA HIS A 133 -6.94 -17.72 -7.03
C HIS A 133 -7.76 -16.84 -8.00
N ALA A 134 -7.76 -15.55 -7.76
CA ALA A 134 -8.45 -14.60 -8.62
C ALA A 134 -7.64 -14.49 -9.91
N ALA A 135 -7.85 -15.41 -10.84
CA ALA A 135 -7.57 -15.16 -12.24
C ALA A 135 -8.42 -13.95 -12.62
N GLY A 136 -7.80 -12.77 -12.64
CA GLY A 136 -8.49 -11.55 -12.99
C GLY A 136 -8.98 -11.62 -14.42
N ALA A 137 -10.20 -11.18 -14.68
CA ALA A 137 -10.65 -10.91 -16.03
C ALA A 137 -9.62 -10.01 -16.74
N PRO A 138 -9.39 -10.16 -18.04
CA PRO A 138 -8.40 -9.37 -18.75
C PRO A 138 -8.76 -7.88 -18.62
N LEU A 139 -7.81 -7.08 -18.09
CA LEU A 139 -7.94 -5.62 -18.03
C LEU A 139 -8.11 -5.08 -19.43
N THR A 140 -9.21 -4.41 -19.70
CA THR A 140 -9.43 -3.75 -20.98
C THR A 140 -8.59 -2.46 -21.06
N ARG A 141 -8.32 -1.99 -22.27
CA ARG A 141 -7.65 -0.69 -22.49
C ARG A 141 -8.43 0.46 -21.83
N ARG A 142 -9.77 0.35 -21.79
CA ARG A 142 -10.65 1.33 -21.14
C ARG A 142 -10.48 1.34 -19.63
N ASP A 143 -10.37 0.18 -18.98
CA ASP A 143 -10.13 0.10 -17.54
C ASP A 143 -8.80 0.72 -17.16
N LEU A 144 -7.79 0.48 -18.00
CA LEU A 144 -6.44 1.01 -17.78
C LEU A 144 -6.41 2.53 -17.94
N ALA A 145 -7.00 3.06 -19.03
CA ALA A 145 -7.13 4.50 -19.24
C ALA A 145 -7.94 5.16 -18.11
N GLY A 146 -9.01 4.51 -17.65
CA GLY A 146 -9.82 4.95 -16.52
C GLY A 146 -9.02 5.05 -15.22
N ARG A 147 -8.16 4.07 -14.93
CA ARG A 147 -7.26 4.10 -13.75
C ARG A 147 -6.26 5.25 -13.82
N MET A 148 -5.63 5.43 -14.98
CA MET A 148 -4.66 6.51 -15.21
C MET A 148 -5.31 7.87 -15.07
N LEU A 149 -6.48 8.07 -15.68
CA LEU A 149 -7.23 9.32 -15.61
C LEU A 149 -7.72 9.61 -14.16
N ALA A 150 -8.27 8.61 -13.48
CA ALA A 150 -8.69 8.74 -12.08
C ALA A 150 -7.50 9.09 -11.18
N GLY A 151 -6.34 8.47 -11.39
CA GLY A 151 -5.11 8.78 -10.67
C GLY A 151 -4.62 10.20 -10.92
N ALA A 152 -4.63 10.65 -12.17
CA ALA A 152 -4.24 12.01 -12.54
C ALA A 152 -5.19 13.06 -11.94
N LEU A 153 -6.51 12.85 -12.09
CA LEU A 153 -7.54 13.75 -11.55
C LEU A 153 -7.46 13.83 -10.02
N LEU A 154 -7.33 12.70 -9.34
CA LEU A 154 -7.23 12.66 -7.89
C LEU A 154 -5.94 13.32 -7.39
N THR A 155 -4.82 13.11 -8.10
CA THR A 155 -3.55 13.79 -7.81
C THR A 155 -3.67 15.30 -7.97
N TRP A 156 -4.29 15.75 -9.05
CA TRP A 156 -4.53 17.17 -9.30
C TRP A 156 -5.40 17.78 -8.20
N LEU A 157 -6.53 17.12 -7.90
CA LEU A 157 -7.48 17.55 -6.86
C LEU A 157 -6.80 17.69 -5.50
N VAL A 158 -6.14 16.62 -5.02
CA VAL A 158 -5.45 16.61 -3.72
C VAL A 158 -4.37 17.69 -3.66
N THR A 159 -3.58 17.83 -4.72
CA THR A 159 -2.50 18.85 -4.76
C THR A 159 -3.07 20.26 -4.76
N THR A 160 -4.17 20.50 -5.48
CA THR A 160 -4.81 21.83 -5.53
C THR A 160 -5.49 22.16 -4.20
N LEU A 161 -6.20 21.20 -3.58
CA LEU A 161 -6.82 21.39 -2.27
C LEU A 161 -5.76 21.67 -1.19
N SER A 162 -4.68 20.91 -1.16
CA SER A 162 -3.63 21.11 -0.16
C SER A 162 -3.03 22.51 -0.22
N GLY A 163 -2.91 23.10 -1.42
CA GLY A 163 -2.45 24.47 -1.58
C GLY A 163 -3.45 25.55 -1.15
N ARG A 164 -4.76 25.22 -1.09
CA ARG A 164 -5.81 26.22 -0.79
C ARG A 164 -6.33 26.16 0.65
N LEU A 165 -6.28 25.00 1.31
CA LEU A 165 -6.93 24.76 2.60
C LEU A 165 -6.04 25.07 3.82
N GLY A 166 -4.80 25.53 3.59
CA GLY A 166 -3.87 25.90 4.65
C GLY A 166 -3.06 24.75 5.25
N PRO A 167 -2.14 25.03 6.19
CA PRO A 167 -1.12 24.07 6.64
C PRO A 167 -1.68 22.81 7.29
N ALA A 168 -2.74 22.94 8.11
CA ALA A 168 -3.33 21.80 8.82
C ALA A 168 -3.92 20.75 7.84
N TRP A 169 -4.66 21.20 6.84
CA TRP A 169 -5.23 20.34 5.80
C TRP A 169 -4.17 19.83 4.82
N SER A 170 -3.13 20.60 4.53
CA SER A 170 -2.00 20.18 3.70
C SER A 170 -1.30 18.97 4.31
N GLY A 171 -1.10 18.95 5.62
CA GLY A 171 -0.53 17.79 6.33
C GLY A 171 -1.39 16.53 6.22
N LEU A 172 -2.69 16.66 6.42
CA LEU A 172 -3.66 15.54 6.26
C LEU A 172 -3.69 15.02 4.82
N LEU A 173 -3.73 15.92 3.84
CA LEU A 173 -3.79 15.55 2.43
C LEU A 173 -2.46 14.98 1.89
N ALA A 174 -1.33 15.26 2.52
CA ALA A 174 -0.04 14.66 2.17
C ALA A 174 -0.01 13.14 2.38
N VAL A 175 -0.79 12.63 3.34
CA VAL A 175 -0.91 11.19 3.64
C VAL A 175 -2.14 10.53 2.99
N PHE A 176 -2.76 11.21 2.04
CA PHE A 176 -3.97 10.74 1.37
C PHE A 176 -3.71 9.42 0.60
N PRO A 177 -4.54 8.37 0.76
CA PRO A 177 -4.29 7.03 0.22
C PRO A 177 -4.65 6.91 -1.27
N LEU A 178 -4.12 7.81 -2.09
CA LEU A 178 -4.45 7.96 -3.51
C LEU A 178 -4.34 6.63 -4.28
N MET A 179 -3.21 5.94 -4.14
CA MET A 179 -2.98 4.65 -4.81
C MET A 179 -3.97 3.59 -4.32
N GLY A 180 -4.20 3.55 -2.99
CA GLY A 180 -5.17 2.64 -2.38
C GLY A 180 -6.57 2.84 -2.96
N ILE A 181 -7.02 4.09 -3.07
CA ILE A 181 -8.35 4.44 -3.62
C ILE A 181 -8.48 3.99 -5.07
N VAL A 182 -7.57 4.44 -5.94
CA VAL A 182 -7.67 4.16 -7.38
C VAL A 182 -7.61 2.66 -7.66
N LEU A 183 -6.67 1.96 -7.02
CA LEU A 183 -6.50 0.52 -7.22
C LEU A 183 -7.66 -0.28 -6.63
N SER A 184 -8.15 0.07 -5.43
CA SER A 184 -9.24 -0.66 -4.78
C SER A 184 -10.55 -0.49 -5.53
N VAL A 185 -10.95 0.76 -5.83
CA VAL A 185 -12.21 1.06 -6.52
C VAL A 185 -12.24 0.44 -7.91
N SER A 186 -11.18 0.65 -8.69
CA SER A 186 -11.12 0.11 -10.06
C SER A 186 -11.06 -1.41 -10.08
N SER A 187 -10.33 -2.03 -9.13
CA SER A 187 -10.24 -3.49 -9.04
C SER A 187 -11.53 -4.12 -8.54
N GLN A 188 -12.24 -3.50 -7.59
CA GLN A 188 -13.54 -4.00 -7.15
C GLN A 188 -14.57 -3.97 -8.28
N ARG A 189 -14.55 -2.91 -9.11
CA ARG A 189 -15.44 -2.80 -10.26
C ARG A 189 -15.14 -3.82 -11.35
N ALA A 190 -13.87 -4.11 -11.59
CA ALA A 190 -13.43 -5.00 -12.67
C ALA A 190 -13.41 -6.48 -12.26
N HIS A 191 -13.04 -6.79 -11.02
CA HIS A 191 -12.69 -8.16 -10.59
C HIS A 191 -13.38 -8.60 -9.29
N GLY A 192 -14.15 -7.72 -8.64
CA GLY A 192 -14.87 -8.03 -7.41
C GLY A 192 -14.02 -7.98 -6.13
N PRO A 193 -14.65 -8.26 -4.97
CA PRO A 193 -14.05 -8.06 -3.64
C PRO A 193 -12.85 -8.98 -3.35
N ALA A 194 -12.90 -10.24 -3.81
CA ALA A 194 -11.82 -11.21 -3.56
C ALA A 194 -10.46 -10.74 -4.14
N PHE A 195 -10.49 -10.17 -5.35
CA PHE A 195 -9.32 -9.60 -6.00
C PHE A 195 -8.77 -8.39 -5.22
N VAL A 196 -9.66 -7.51 -4.76
CA VAL A 196 -9.27 -6.31 -3.98
C VAL A 196 -8.62 -6.71 -2.66
N ILE A 197 -9.18 -7.69 -1.95
CA ILE A 197 -8.61 -8.17 -0.69
C ILE A 197 -7.19 -8.71 -0.91
N ALA A 198 -6.98 -9.51 -1.96
CA ALA A 198 -5.65 -10.02 -2.30
C ALA A 198 -4.67 -8.89 -2.68
N LEU A 199 -5.13 -7.88 -3.43
CA LEU A 199 -4.36 -6.69 -3.77
C LEU A 199 -3.94 -5.92 -2.52
N LEU A 200 -4.87 -5.63 -1.61
CA LEU A 200 -4.62 -4.88 -0.38
C LEU A 200 -3.68 -5.63 0.57
N ARG A 201 -3.82 -6.94 0.69
CA ARG A 201 -2.85 -7.77 1.43
C ARG A 201 -1.45 -7.71 0.82
N GLY A 202 -1.35 -7.73 -0.51
CA GLY A 202 -0.07 -7.51 -1.20
C GLY A 202 0.52 -6.14 -0.88
N MET A 203 -0.30 -5.08 -0.78
CA MET A 203 0.16 -3.74 -0.41
C MET A 203 0.76 -3.72 1.00
N VAL A 204 0.17 -4.43 1.97
CA VAL A 204 0.75 -4.55 3.34
C VAL A 204 2.17 -5.13 3.28
N ALA A 205 2.39 -6.18 2.50
CA ALA A 205 3.72 -6.77 2.32
C ALA A 205 4.72 -5.79 1.68
N GLY A 206 4.27 -4.97 0.74
CA GLY A 206 5.10 -3.93 0.11
C GLY A 206 5.46 -2.77 1.05
N ARG A 207 4.72 -2.54 2.14
CA ARG A 207 4.98 -1.45 3.09
C ARG A 207 6.31 -1.58 3.84
N PHE A 208 6.83 -2.77 4.01
CA PHE A 208 8.16 -2.96 4.61
C PHE A 208 9.25 -2.23 3.82
N SER A 209 9.21 -2.32 2.50
CA SER A 209 10.16 -1.64 1.62
C SER A 209 10.01 -0.11 1.69
N PHE A 210 8.79 0.39 1.64
CA PHE A 210 8.49 1.81 1.79
C PHE A 210 8.92 2.34 3.17
N GLY A 211 8.64 1.57 4.23
CA GLY A 211 9.04 1.90 5.60
C GLY A 211 10.55 1.97 5.76
N ALA A 212 11.29 1.00 5.22
CA ALA A 212 12.75 0.99 5.24
C ALA A 212 13.33 2.20 4.50
N PHE A 213 12.78 2.54 3.33
CA PHE A 213 13.17 3.73 2.57
C PHE A 213 12.97 5.01 3.39
N CYS A 214 11.77 5.24 3.92
CA CYS A 214 11.46 6.45 4.67
C CYS A 214 12.24 6.56 5.97
N LEU A 215 12.42 5.45 6.70
CA LEU A 215 13.20 5.41 7.94
C LEU A 215 14.67 5.77 7.69
N LEU A 216 15.31 5.11 6.74
CA LEU A 216 16.71 5.42 6.41
C LEU A 216 16.87 6.84 5.90
N LEU A 217 15.95 7.30 5.04
CA LEU A 217 16.01 8.65 4.51
C LEU A 217 15.87 9.70 5.63
N SER A 218 14.98 9.48 6.60
CA SER A 218 14.76 10.39 7.73
C SER A 218 16.02 10.51 8.63
N ILE A 219 16.80 9.43 8.75
CA ILE A 219 18.01 9.38 9.58
C ILE A 219 19.23 9.88 8.81
N ALA A 220 19.34 9.56 7.52
CA ALA A 220 20.51 9.82 6.72
C ALA A 220 20.59 11.26 6.20
N LEU A 221 19.47 11.86 5.79
CA LEU A 221 19.46 13.21 5.20
C LEU A 221 20.14 14.30 6.05
N PRO A 222 20.03 14.31 7.40
CA PRO A 222 20.73 15.27 8.22
C PRO A 222 22.24 15.00 8.38
N ARG A 223 22.73 13.82 7.99
CA ARG A 223 24.07 13.31 8.34
C ARG A 223 24.99 13.12 7.14
N VAL A 224 24.43 12.84 5.96
CA VAL A 224 25.22 12.54 4.75
C VAL A 224 24.70 13.33 3.54
N PRO A 225 25.50 13.49 2.47
CA PRO A 225 25.06 14.17 1.25
C PRO A 225 23.77 13.56 0.70
N THR A 226 22.91 14.42 0.17
CA THR A 226 21.54 14.05 -0.30
C THR A 226 21.55 12.85 -1.23
N LEU A 227 22.44 12.82 -2.23
CA LEU A 227 22.49 11.72 -3.19
C LEU A 227 22.83 10.39 -2.50
N MET A 228 23.75 10.40 -1.53
CA MET A 228 24.15 9.22 -0.75
C MET A 228 23.01 8.74 0.14
N ALA A 229 22.26 9.65 0.77
CA ALA A 229 21.08 9.32 1.56
C ALA A 229 20.01 8.62 0.71
N PHE A 230 19.73 9.14 -0.48
CA PHE A 230 18.75 8.52 -1.40
C PHE A 230 19.24 7.19 -1.98
N ALA A 231 20.52 7.06 -2.32
CA ALA A 231 21.08 5.82 -2.83
C ALA A 231 21.02 4.70 -1.78
N THR A 232 21.41 4.98 -0.53
CA THR A 232 21.35 4.00 0.57
C THR A 232 19.90 3.63 0.92
N ALA A 233 19.00 4.60 1.01
CA ALA A 233 17.58 4.34 1.28
C ALA A 233 16.93 3.52 0.16
N SER A 234 17.24 3.80 -1.11
CA SER A 234 16.73 3.04 -2.25
C SER A 234 17.29 1.62 -2.29
N GLY A 235 18.58 1.45 -2.03
CA GLY A 235 19.22 0.14 -1.91
C GLY A 235 18.59 -0.72 -0.83
N ALA A 236 18.35 -0.16 0.36
CA ALA A 236 17.67 -0.86 1.44
C ALA A 236 16.21 -1.22 1.09
N ALA A 237 15.48 -0.31 0.45
CA ALA A 237 14.12 -0.58 -0.02
C ALA A 237 14.09 -1.78 -0.97
N LEU A 238 15.01 -1.85 -1.93
CA LEU A 238 15.11 -2.96 -2.88
C LEU A 238 15.51 -4.27 -2.20
N LEU A 239 16.43 -4.23 -1.24
CA LEU A 239 16.82 -5.41 -0.45
C LEU A 239 15.64 -5.95 0.36
N VAL A 240 14.93 -5.09 1.10
CA VAL A 240 13.73 -5.47 1.86
C VAL A 240 12.66 -6.01 0.94
N GLN A 241 12.47 -5.40 -0.23
CA GLN A 241 11.53 -5.86 -1.24
C GLN A 241 11.89 -7.26 -1.76
N GLY A 242 13.15 -7.53 -2.02
CA GLY A 242 13.64 -8.86 -2.42
C GLY A 242 13.44 -9.92 -1.33
N LEU A 243 13.73 -9.57 -0.07
CA LEU A 243 13.55 -10.47 1.07
C LEU A 243 12.08 -10.82 1.30
N THR A 244 11.18 -9.84 1.28
CA THR A 244 9.73 -10.08 1.45
C THR A 244 9.18 -10.97 0.34
N ARG A 245 9.67 -10.84 -0.89
CA ARG A 245 9.30 -11.72 -2.00
C ARG A 245 9.76 -13.17 -1.75
N ARG A 246 11.02 -13.36 -1.32
CA ARG A 246 11.55 -14.71 -1.03
C ARG A 246 10.78 -15.39 0.09
N MET A 247 10.45 -14.67 1.16
CA MET A 247 9.64 -15.18 2.27
C MET A 247 8.23 -15.58 1.82
N ALA A 248 7.58 -14.77 0.98
CA ALA A 248 6.27 -15.09 0.43
C ALA A 248 6.30 -16.35 -0.45
N SER A 249 7.34 -16.52 -1.28
CA SER A 249 7.52 -17.69 -2.13
C SER A 249 7.83 -18.96 -1.32
N ALA A 250 8.62 -18.86 -0.26
CA ALA A 250 8.92 -19.98 0.63
C ALA A 250 7.68 -20.46 1.40
N ALA A 251 6.82 -19.55 1.82
CA ALA A 251 5.57 -19.88 2.52
C ALA A 251 4.57 -20.60 1.61
N THR A 252 4.59 -20.35 0.29
CA THR A 252 3.75 -21.07 -0.69
C THR A 252 4.34 -22.39 -1.15
N ALA A 253 5.64 -22.60 -0.97
CA ALA A 253 6.34 -23.86 -1.33
C ALA A 253 6.36 -24.89 -0.19
N ALA A 254 5.89 -24.57 1.02
CA ALA A 254 5.78 -25.53 2.12
C ALA A 254 4.79 -26.66 1.73
N PRO A 255 5.18 -27.95 1.84
CA PRO A 255 4.31 -29.06 1.45
C PRO A 255 3.01 -29.02 2.25
N ALA A 256 1.89 -29.19 1.57
CA ALA A 256 0.62 -29.45 2.24
C ALA A 256 0.78 -30.66 3.16
N ALA A 257 0.37 -30.54 4.42
CA ALA A 257 0.38 -31.66 5.34
C ALA A 257 -0.31 -32.86 4.66
N PRO A 258 0.26 -34.08 4.78
CA PRO A 258 -0.36 -35.25 4.18
C PRO A 258 -1.80 -35.40 4.70
N PRO A 259 -2.75 -35.77 3.83
CA PRO A 259 -4.12 -36.00 4.26
C PRO A 259 -4.15 -37.02 5.40
N ALA A 260 -4.91 -36.68 6.44
CA ALA A 260 -5.11 -37.60 7.56
C ALA A 260 -5.52 -38.99 7.03
N PRO A 261 -4.97 -40.09 7.57
CA PRO A 261 -5.35 -41.41 7.13
C PRO A 261 -6.86 -41.58 7.29
N LEU A 262 -7.52 -41.96 6.21
CA LEU A 262 -8.93 -42.31 6.22
C LEU A 262 -9.08 -43.48 7.17
N THR A 263 -9.69 -43.24 8.33
CA THR A 263 -10.14 -44.35 9.21
C THR A 263 -11.17 -45.15 8.41
N ARG A 264 -10.75 -46.33 7.99
CA ARG A 264 -11.62 -47.32 7.40
C ARG A 264 -12.46 -47.95 8.54
N ASP A 265 -13.48 -47.29 8.95
CA ASP A 265 -14.55 -47.95 9.69
C ASP A 265 -15.44 -48.65 8.68
N GLY A 266 -15.06 -49.92 8.42
CA GLY A 266 -15.91 -50.83 7.69
C GLY A 266 -17.12 -51.19 8.55
N PRO A 267 -18.31 -51.34 7.97
CA PRO A 267 -19.44 -51.91 8.71
C PRO A 267 -19.15 -53.39 8.96
N GLN A 268 -18.89 -53.76 10.23
CA GLN A 268 -18.93 -55.13 10.67
C GLN A 268 -20.37 -55.58 10.60
N GLY A 269 -20.60 -56.59 9.79
CA GLY A 269 -21.88 -57.24 9.63
C GLY A 269 -22.44 -57.78 10.95
N ALA A 270 -23.72 -57.59 11.12
CA ALA A 270 -24.54 -58.39 12.02
C ALA A 270 -25.26 -59.40 11.14
N THR A 271 -24.76 -60.63 11.16
CA THR A 271 -25.57 -61.85 10.94
C THR A 271 -26.09 -62.25 12.30
N ASP A 272 -27.40 -62.22 12.46
CA ASP A 272 -28.28 -63.26 12.96
C ASP A 272 -29.73 -62.78 13.01
#